data_984996b3bb441d1910ef474fcc1facf2
#
_entry.id   984996b3bb441d1910ef474fcc1facf2
#
_cell.length_a   1.000
_cell.length_b   1.000
_cell.length_c   1.000
_cell.angle_alpha   90.00
_cell.angle_beta   90.00
_cell.angle_gamma   90.00
#
_symmetry.space_group_name_H-M   'P 1'
#
loop_
_entity.id
_entity.type
_entity.pdbx_description
1 polymer ?
#
loop_
_entity_poly.entity_id
_entity_poly.type
_entity_poly.pdbx_seq_one_letter_code
_entity_poly.pdbx_strand_id
1 'polypeptide(L)'
;MKKIVLLTIFCMFCLSLIGCSNSPSKTNQTQDNQTQNNQVQNNQSQNKISLEQAREIALKHANLKENQVNFLKENLEVDDGVEIYNIEFSFENKEFDYEINAITGEIIEFDEDTKNYDINTNYKITQSQAQEIALKDANLKADQVFFDKINIDIKNNTPAYEIEFKHNNKEYDYKIDANTGEIISKSQDKY
;
A
#
# COMPACT_ATOMS: atom_id res chain seq x y z
N MET A 1 -22.21 10.71 13.67
CA MET A 1 -22.00 10.43 15.12
C MET A 1 -21.08 9.21 15.17
N LYS A 2 -19.79 9.44 15.42
CA LYS A 2 -18.79 8.37 15.47
C LYS A 2 -19.01 7.52 16.73
N LYS A 3 -19.30 6.24 16.58
CA LYS A 3 -19.34 5.28 17.68
C LYS A 3 -17.94 4.72 17.88
N ILE A 4 -17.28 5.17 18.94
CA ILE A 4 -15.99 4.60 19.38
C ILE A 4 -16.29 3.28 20.05
N VAL A 5 -15.86 2.18 19.46
CA VAL A 5 -15.86 0.85 20.11
C VAL A 5 -14.48 0.67 20.75
N LEU A 6 -14.46 0.82 22.06
CA LEU A 6 -13.27 0.63 22.91
C LEU A 6 -13.07 -0.88 23.14
N LEU A 7 -12.11 -1.48 22.46
CA LEU A 7 -11.71 -2.87 22.71
C LEU A 7 -10.54 -2.89 23.71
N THR A 8 -10.83 -3.30 24.95
CA THR A 8 -9.86 -3.46 26.03
C THR A 8 -9.06 -4.74 25.83
N ILE A 9 -7.78 -4.62 25.49
CA ILE A 9 -6.84 -5.74 25.48
C ILE A 9 -6.25 -5.92 26.87
N PHE A 10 -6.53 -7.09 27.44
CA PHE A 10 -6.03 -7.54 28.74
C PHE A 10 -4.62 -8.08 28.59
N CYS A 11 -3.64 -7.32 29.04
CA CYS A 11 -2.22 -7.71 29.03
C CYS A 11 -1.92 -8.57 30.25
N MET A 12 -1.64 -9.85 30.04
CA MET A 12 -1.21 -10.78 31.09
C MET A 12 0.33 -10.81 31.14
N PHE A 13 0.86 -10.18 32.19
CA PHE A 13 2.28 -10.17 32.55
C PHE A 13 2.67 -11.53 33.11
N CYS A 14 3.64 -12.22 32.54
CA CYS A 14 4.37 -13.29 33.21
C CYS A 14 5.82 -12.89 33.43
N LEU A 15 6.13 -12.57 34.69
CA LEU A 15 7.50 -12.49 35.21
C LEU A 15 8.05 -13.91 35.40
N SER A 16 9.27 -14.16 34.95
CA SER A 16 10.13 -15.20 35.50
C SER A 16 11.57 -14.71 35.60
N LEU A 17 11.98 -14.56 36.84
CA LEU A 17 13.34 -14.29 37.31
C LEU A 17 14.12 -15.60 37.43
N ILE A 18 15.46 -15.47 37.59
CA ILE A 18 16.47 -16.42 38.10
C ILE A 18 17.46 -16.78 36.97
N GLY A 19 18.78 -16.61 37.12
CA GLY A 19 19.65 -16.34 38.26
C GLY A 19 21.11 -16.21 37.81
N CYS A 20 21.90 -15.57 38.67
CA CYS A 20 23.32 -15.37 38.57
C CYS A 20 24.16 -16.64 38.78
N SER A 21 25.37 -16.74 38.18
CA SER A 21 26.53 -17.18 38.90
C SER A 21 27.89 -16.88 38.23
N ASN A 22 28.73 -16.39 39.01
CA ASN A 22 30.12 -15.96 39.12
C ASN A 22 31.19 -16.59 38.24
N SER A 23 32.14 -15.68 37.97
CA SER A 23 33.56 -15.79 37.56
C SER A 23 34.43 -16.75 38.42
N PRO A 24 35.78 -16.96 38.17
CA PRO A 24 36.74 -15.98 37.66
C PRO A 24 37.96 -16.50 36.82
N SER A 25 38.64 -15.52 36.20
CA SER A 25 40.08 -15.34 36.01
C SER A 25 40.96 -16.37 35.27
N LYS A 26 41.68 -15.94 34.23
CA LYS A 26 43.12 -15.51 34.22
C LYS A 26 43.61 -15.16 32.81
N THR A 27 44.13 -13.95 32.72
CA THR A 27 45.35 -13.40 32.10
C THR A 27 46.10 -14.25 31.05
N ASN A 28 46.32 -13.70 29.81
CA ASN A 28 47.58 -13.18 29.29
C ASN A 28 47.44 -12.65 27.83
N GLN A 29 47.79 -11.40 27.70
CA GLN A 29 48.69 -10.67 26.77
C GLN A 29 48.71 -11.00 25.29
N THR A 30 48.44 -9.91 24.54
CA THR A 30 49.23 -9.31 23.42
C THR A 30 49.05 -9.94 22.04
N GLN A 31 48.36 -9.24 21.16
CA GLN A 31 48.94 -8.62 19.94
C GLN A 31 47.92 -7.75 19.20
N ASP A 32 48.40 -6.55 18.86
CA ASP A 32 47.76 -5.60 17.97
C ASP A 32 47.33 -6.23 16.65
N ASN A 33 46.07 -6.01 16.27
CA ASN A 33 45.71 -5.86 14.89
C ASN A 33 44.55 -4.86 14.80
N GLN A 34 44.88 -3.68 14.25
CA GLN A 34 43.89 -2.71 13.78
C GLN A 34 43.00 -3.37 12.72
N THR A 35 41.83 -3.77 13.12
CA THR A 35 40.77 -4.07 12.16
C THR A 35 39.84 -2.87 12.15
N GLN A 36 39.92 -2.16 11.06
CA GLN A 36 38.96 -1.09 10.70
C GLN A 36 37.55 -1.57 10.92
N ASN A 37 36.89 -0.93 11.87
CA ASN A 37 35.47 -1.07 12.08
C ASN A 37 34.76 -0.42 10.88
N ASN A 38 34.55 -1.17 9.80
CA ASN A 38 33.55 -0.86 8.83
C ASN A 38 32.21 -1.04 9.54
N GLN A 39 31.67 0.05 10.06
CA GLN A 39 30.23 0.13 10.33
C GLN A 39 29.53 -0.06 8.99
N VAL A 40 29.15 -1.30 8.74
CA VAL A 40 28.09 -1.59 7.78
C VAL A 40 26.84 -0.93 8.39
N GLN A 41 26.56 0.28 7.94
CA GLN A 41 25.22 0.83 8.07
C GLN A 41 24.31 -0.14 7.32
N ASN A 42 23.69 -1.00 8.10
CA ASN A 42 22.61 -1.85 7.63
C ASN A 42 21.41 -0.91 7.37
N ASN A 43 21.42 -0.23 6.23
CA ASN A 43 20.22 0.33 5.64
C ASN A 43 19.34 -0.87 5.28
N GLN A 44 18.62 -1.37 6.28
CA GLN A 44 17.42 -2.17 6.01
C GLN A 44 16.41 -1.21 5.35
N SER A 45 16.52 -1.09 4.05
CA SER A 45 15.41 -0.78 3.18
C SER A 45 14.41 -1.90 3.44
N GLN A 46 13.48 -1.70 4.37
CA GLN A 46 12.36 -2.61 4.57
C GLN A 46 11.65 -2.65 3.23
N ASN A 47 11.66 -3.81 2.58
CA ASN A 47 11.00 -3.98 1.29
C ASN A 47 9.50 -3.80 1.51
N LYS A 48 9.00 -2.67 1.06
CA LYS A 48 7.57 -2.37 1.03
C LYS A 48 6.88 -3.36 0.10
N ILE A 49 5.73 -3.86 0.49
CA ILE A 49 4.87 -4.61 -0.43
C ILE A 49 4.41 -3.67 -1.56
N SER A 50 4.08 -4.21 -2.71
CA SER A 50 3.52 -3.41 -3.81
C SER A 50 2.03 -3.13 -3.60
N LEU A 51 1.49 -2.16 -4.32
CA LEU A 51 0.05 -1.85 -4.31
C LEU A 51 -0.76 -3.07 -4.78
N GLU A 52 -0.26 -3.83 -5.77
CA GLU A 52 -0.89 -5.07 -6.23
C GLU A 52 -0.95 -6.12 -5.13
N GLN A 53 0.11 -6.25 -4.32
CA GLN A 53 0.12 -7.16 -3.18
C GLN A 53 -0.86 -6.74 -2.09
N ALA A 54 -0.98 -5.43 -1.81
CA ALA A 54 -1.99 -4.90 -0.88
C ALA A 54 -3.41 -5.19 -1.39
N ARG A 55 -3.67 -4.98 -2.67
CA ARG A 55 -4.94 -5.33 -3.33
C ARG A 55 -5.27 -6.81 -3.18
N GLU A 56 -4.31 -7.69 -3.47
CA GLU A 56 -4.50 -9.14 -3.31
C GLU A 56 -4.83 -9.53 -1.87
N ILE A 57 -4.22 -8.88 -0.88
CA ILE A 57 -4.50 -9.11 0.54
C ILE A 57 -5.95 -8.74 0.86
N ALA A 58 -6.41 -7.56 0.43
CA ALA A 58 -7.78 -7.09 0.64
C ALA A 58 -8.81 -8.01 -0.03
N LEU A 59 -8.61 -8.33 -1.31
CA LEU A 59 -9.49 -9.24 -2.07
C LEU A 59 -9.57 -10.64 -1.47
N LYS A 60 -8.43 -11.17 -1.03
CA LYS A 60 -8.37 -12.48 -0.37
C LYS A 60 -9.13 -12.48 0.96
N HIS A 61 -9.00 -11.41 1.75
CA HIS A 61 -9.75 -11.27 3.00
C HIS A 61 -11.26 -11.19 2.74
N ALA A 62 -11.69 -10.40 1.74
CA ALA A 62 -13.09 -10.30 1.32
C ALA A 62 -13.62 -11.58 0.64
N ASN A 63 -12.74 -12.54 0.30
CA ASN A 63 -13.07 -13.73 -0.51
C ASN A 63 -13.67 -13.37 -1.88
N LEU A 64 -13.14 -12.34 -2.51
CA LEU A 64 -13.54 -11.83 -3.82
C LEU A 64 -12.39 -11.93 -4.82
N LYS A 65 -12.73 -11.84 -6.11
CA LYS A 65 -11.75 -11.78 -7.20
C LYS A 65 -11.74 -10.38 -7.79
N GLU A 66 -10.62 -9.97 -8.33
CA GLU A 66 -10.40 -8.66 -8.95
C GLU A 66 -11.47 -8.33 -10.01
N ASN A 67 -11.85 -9.30 -10.83
CA ASN A 67 -12.86 -9.12 -11.88
C ASN A 67 -14.32 -9.04 -11.36
N GLN A 68 -14.54 -9.14 -10.07
CA GLN A 68 -15.87 -9.03 -9.44
C GLN A 68 -16.09 -7.67 -8.80
N VAL A 69 -15.03 -6.92 -8.52
CA VAL A 69 -15.08 -5.68 -7.77
C VAL A 69 -14.81 -4.47 -8.66
N ASN A 70 -15.24 -3.29 -8.19
CA ASN A 70 -14.84 -2.02 -8.76
C ASN A 70 -13.99 -1.29 -7.73
N PHE A 71 -12.71 -1.09 -8.02
CA PHE A 71 -11.84 -0.30 -7.16
C PHE A 71 -12.25 1.18 -7.23
N LEU A 72 -12.38 1.78 -6.06
CA LEU A 72 -12.79 3.17 -5.88
C LEU A 72 -11.59 4.04 -5.53
N LYS A 73 -10.71 3.53 -4.66
CA LYS A 73 -9.50 4.22 -4.21
C LYS A 73 -8.40 3.23 -3.88
N GLU A 74 -7.20 3.54 -4.29
CA GLU A 74 -5.99 2.80 -3.93
C GLU A 74 -4.84 3.80 -3.82
N ASN A 75 -4.32 4.00 -2.60
CA ASN A 75 -3.21 4.93 -2.38
C ASN A 75 -2.32 4.47 -1.23
N LEU A 76 -1.08 4.91 -1.29
CA LEU A 76 -0.13 4.83 -0.19
C LEU A 76 -0.15 6.17 0.55
N GLU A 77 -0.25 6.12 1.87
CA GLU A 77 -0.16 7.30 2.73
C GLU A 77 0.64 7.00 4.00
N VAL A 78 0.91 8.03 4.77
CA VAL A 78 1.54 7.89 6.09
C VAL A 78 0.56 8.37 7.13
N ASP A 79 0.16 7.46 8.03
CA ASP A 79 -0.67 7.76 9.18
C ASP A 79 0.09 7.43 10.47
N ASP A 80 0.21 8.41 11.39
CA ASP A 80 0.97 8.32 12.65
C ASP A 80 2.40 7.75 12.49
N GLY A 81 3.03 8.02 11.33
CA GLY A 81 4.39 7.57 11.02
C GLY A 81 4.47 6.13 10.48
N VAL A 82 3.35 5.48 10.24
CA VAL A 82 3.23 4.18 9.59
C VAL A 82 2.81 4.38 8.13
N GLU A 83 3.54 3.76 7.20
CA GLU A 83 3.12 3.73 5.80
C GLU A 83 2.02 2.68 5.63
N ILE A 84 0.89 3.10 5.10
CA ILE A 84 -0.30 2.26 4.90
C ILE A 84 -0.81 2.38 3.47
N TYR A 85 -1.31 1.27 2.95
CA TYR A 85 -2.14 1.26 1.76
C TYR A 85 -3.62 1.32 2.15
N ASN A 86 -4.33 2.32 1.61
CA ASN A 86 -5.78 2.35 1.62
C ASN A 86 -6.29 1.70 0.33
N ILE A 87 -7.09 0.65 0.49
CA ILE A 87 -7.70 -0.08 -0.62
C ILE A 87 -9.22 -0.06 -0.43
N GLU A 88 -9.90 0.69 -1.27
CA GLU A 88 -11.36 0.82 -1.27
C GLU A 88 -11.95 0.23 -2.55
N PHE A 89 -12.92 -0.65 -2.41
CA PHE A 89 -13.63 -1.23 -3.57
C PHE A 89 -15.08 -1.51 -3.25
N SER A 90 -15.90 -1.60 -4.30
CA SER A 90 -17.31 -2.00 -4.19
C SER A 90 -17.56 -3.36 -4.85
N PHE A 91 -18.44 -4.11 -4.23
CA PHE A 91 -19.01 -5.35 -4.79
C PHE A 91 -20.50 -5.40 -4.45
N GLU A 92 -21.35 -5.51 -5.49
CA GLU A 92 -22.80 -5.38 -5.37
C GLU A 92 -23.20 -4.04 -4.72
N ASN A 93 -23.89 -4.09 -3.57
CA ASN A 93 -24.29 -2.92 -2.80
C ASN A 93 -23.43 -2.66 -1.56
N LYS A 94 -22.23 -3.24 -1.51
CA LYS A 94 -21.28 -3.12 -0.42
C LYS A 94 -20.05 -2.35 -0.85
N GLU A 95 -19.49 -1.60 0.07
CA GLU A 95 -18.18 -0.97 -0.01
C GLU A 95 -17.29 -1.59 1.05
N PHE A 96 -16.06 -1.83 0.68
CA PHE A 96 -15.02 -2.45 1.49
C PHE A 96 -13.85 -1.49 1.57
N ASP A 97 -13.49 -1.09 2.78
CA ASP A 97 -12.36 -0.23 3.08
C ASP A 97 -11.30 -1.01 3.85
N TYR A 98 -10.06 -0.96 3.38
CA TYR A 98 -8.92 -1.62 4.00
C TYR A 98 -7.78 -0.64 4.23
N GLU A 99 -7.20 -0.71 5.43
CA GLU A 99 -5.89 -0.14 5.73
C GLU A 99 -4.89 -1.28 5.94
N ILE A 100 -3.84 -1.30 5.12
CA ILE A 100 -2.85 -2.38 5.09
C ILE A 100 -1.46 -1.80 5.32
N ASN A 101 -0.73 -2.31 6.32
CA ASN A 101 0.63 -1.92 6.59
C ASN A 101 1.53 -2.19 5.38
N ALA A 102 2.15 -1.14 4.84
CA ALA A 102 2.94 -1.24 3.62
C ALA A 102 4.24 -2.04 3.76
N ILE A 103 4.70 -2.29 4.99
CA ILE A 103 5.91 -3.07 5.25
C ILE A 103 5.58 -4.53 5.55
N THR A 104 4.56 -4.79 6.37
CA THR A 104 4.25 -6.14 6.85
C THR A 104 3.16 -6.85 6.05
N GLY A 105 2.30 -6.11 5.34
CA GLY A 105 1.10 -6.63 4.69
C GLY A 105 -0.01 -6.99 5.68
N GLU A 106 0.09 -6.57 6.94
CA GLU A 106 -0.95 -6.78 7.95
C GLU A 106 -2.12 -5.83 7.70
N ILE A 107 -3.35 -6.34 7.78
CA ILE A 107 -4.57 -5.52 7.76
C ILE A 107 -4.67 -4.82 9.11
N ILE A 108 -4.53 -3.49 9.11
CA ILE A 108 -4.62 -2.65 10.31
C ILE A 108 -6.07 -2.35 10.63
N GLU A 109 -6.85 -1.97 9.61
CA GLU A 109 -8.27 -1.66 9.73
C GLU A 109 -9.04 -2.26 8.54
N PHE A 110 -10.27 -2.63 8.80
CA PHE A 110 -11.22 -3.12 7.81
C PHE A 110 -12.62 -2.64 8.18
N ASP A 111 -13.32 -2.07 7.20
CA ASP A 111 -14.73 -1.73 7.31
C ASP A 111 -15.53 -2.27 6.10
N GLU A 112 -16.76 -2.66 6.35
CA GLU A 112 -17.73 -3.11 5.34
C GLU A 112 -19.04 -2.36 5.54
N ASP A 113 -19.37 -1.50 4.58
CA ASP A 113 -20.58 -0.71 4.60
C ASP A 113 -21.58 -1.17 3.52
N THR A 114 -22.86 -1.23 3.87
CA THR A 114 -23.91 -1.40 2.87
C THR A 114 -24.33 -0.03 2.36
N LYS A 115 -24.02 0.27 1.11
CA LYS A 115 -24.38 1.55 0.49
C LYS A 115 -25.40 1.35 -0.64
N ASN A 116 -26.39 2.23 -0.69
CA ASN A 116 -27.28 2.30 -1.84
C ASN A 116 -26.56 3.10 -2.95
N TYR A 117 -25.62 2.45 -3.61
CA TYR A 117 -24.97 3.05 -4.75
C TYR A 117 -25.85 2.94 -6.00
N ASP A 118 -26.23 4.09 -6.55
CA ASP A 118 -26.65 4.19 -7.93
C ASP A 118 -25.42 4.29 -8.84
N ILE A 119 -24.45 3.35 -8.64
CA ILE A 119 -23.22 3.32 -9.41
C ILE A 119 -23.53 2.59 -10.71
N ASN A 120 -23.80 3.38 -11.74
CA ASN A 120 -23.74 2.88 -13.11
C ASN A 120 -22.25 2.62 -13.47
N THR A 121 -21.67 1.53 -12.94
CA THR A 121 -20.24 1.18 -13.05
C THR A 121 -19.89 0.47 -14.36
N ASN A 122 -20.72 0.58 -15.38
CA ASN A 122 -20.39 0.09 -16.73
C ASN A 122 -19.39 1.01 -17.43
N TYR A 123 -18.23 1.20 -16.84
CA TYR A 123 -17.12 1.81 -17.55
C TYR A 123 -16.65 0.89 -18.67
N LYS A 124 -16.28 1.48 -19.82
CA LYS A 124 -15.85 0.68 -20.99
C LYS A 124 -14.44 0.13 -20.84
N ILE A 125 -13.61 0.79 -20.06
CA ILE A 125 -12.28 0.29 -19.73
C ILE A 125 -12.19 -0.01 -18.24
N THR A 126 -11.42 -1.03 -17.90
CA THR A 126 -11.11 -1.39 -16.53
C THR A 126 -9.95 -0.56 -16.01
N GLN A 127 -9.76 -0.54 -14.70
CA GLN A 127 -8.60 0.06 -14.06
C GLN A 127 -7.28 -0.50 -14.62
N SER A 128 -7.17 -1.82 -14.77
CA SER A 128 -5.98 -2.46 -15.36
C SER A 128 -5.70 -1.98 -16.78
N GLN A 129 -6.75 -1.77 -17.61
CA GLN A 129 -6.58 -1.21 -18.94
C GLN A 129 -6.12 0.26 -18.89
N ALA A 130 -6.60 1.04 -17.93
CA ALA A 130 -6.12 2.41 -17.73
C ALA A 130 -4.65 2.44 -17.31
N GLN A 131 -4.22 1.55 -16.41
CA GLN A 131 -2.80 1.39 -16.05
C GLN A 131 -1.95 1.05 -17.28
N GLU A 132 -2.39 0.09 -18.11
CA GLU A 132 -1.69 -0.26 -19.35
C GLU A 132 -1.56 0.92 -20.31
N ILE A 133 -2.61 1.76 -20.42
CA ILE A 133 -2.57 2.97 -21.26
C ILE A 133 -1.52 3.94 -20.73
N ALA A 134 -1.50 4.22 -19.43
CA ALA A 134 -0.53 5.11 -18.79
C ALA A 134 0.91 4.61 -18.98
N LEU A 135 1.15 3.34 -18.69
CA LEU A 135 2.47 2.71 -18.84
C LEU A 135 2.97 2.73 -20.30
N LYS A 136 2.08 2.44 -21.24
CA LYS A 136 2.39 2.47 -22.67
C LYS A 136 2.77 3.87 -23.15
N ASP A 137 2.03 4.89 -22.72
CA ASP A 137 2.34 6.29 -23.06
C ASP A 137 3.68 6.74 -22.44
N ALA A 138 3.96 6.32 -21.19
CA ALA A 138 5.24 6.57 -20.53
C ALA A 138 6.40 5.74 -21.10
N ASN A 139 6.13 4.75 -21.96
CA ASN A 139 7.11 3.76 -22.47
C ASN A 139 7.79 2.98 -21.33
N LEU A 140 7.02 2.57 -20.32
CA LEU A 140 7.44 1.80 -19.15
C LEU A 140 6.66 0.49 -19.07
N LYS A 141 7.18 -0.45 -18.25
CA LYS A 141 6.51 -1.70 -17.92
C LYS A 141 6.09 -1.68 -16.45
N ALA A 142 5.10 -2.49 -16.09
CA ALA A 142 4.59 -2.58 -14.72
C ALA A 142 5.67 -2.98 -13.70
N ASP A 143 6.61 -3.85 -14.08
CA ASP A 143 7.73 -4.30 -13.25
C ASP A 143 8.83 -3.22 -13.04
N GLN A 144 8.73 -2.07 -13.70
CA GLN A 144 9.68 -0.96 -13.62
C GLN A 144 9.17 0.20 -12.77
N VAL A 145 7.91 0.20 -12.41
CA VAL A 145 7.25 1.31 -11.71
C VAL A 145 6.74 0.89 -10.34
N PHE A 146 6.56 1.87 -9.49
CA PHE A 146 5.84 1.72 -8.24
C PHE A 146 4.57 2.57 -8.32
N PHE A 147 3.40 1.94 -8.29
CA PHE A 147 2.13 2.65 -8.25
C PHE A 147 1.89 3.19 -6.83
N ASP A 148 1.65 4.49 -6.72
CA ASP A 148 1.36 5.16 -5.45
C ASP A 148 -0.12 5.35 -5.24
N LYS A 149 -0.87 5.61 -6.34
CA LYS A 149 -2.29 5.90 -6.25
C LYS A 149 -3.00 5.45 -7.53
N ILE A 150 -4.14 4.85 -7.34
CA ILE A 150 -5.10 4.59 -8.40
C ILE A 150 -6.49 4.81 -7.83
N ASN A 151 -7.26 5.73 -8.42
CA ASN A 151 -8.65 5.96 -8.03
C ASN A 151 -9.48 6.33 -9.26
N ILE A 152 -10.79 6.27 -9.08
CA ILE A 152 -11.73 6.82 -10.05
C ILE A 152 -12.32 8.11 -9.50
N ASP A 153 -12.27 9.19 -10.31
CA ASP A 153 -12.87 10.48 -10.01
C ASP A 153 -14.00 10.76 -11.00
N ILE A 154 -15.14 11.24 -10.51
CA ILE A 154 -16.28 11.61 -11.35
C ILE A 154 -16.47 13.12 -11.28
N LYS A 155 -15.90 13.81 -12.26
CA LYS A 155 -16.03 15.26 -12.36
C LYS A 155 -16.94 15.64 -13.54
N ASN A 156 -17.95 16.47 -13.25
CA ASN A 156 -18.91 16.90 -14.28
C ASN A 156 -19.55 15.74 -15.06
N ASN A 157 -19.89 14.66 -14.36
CA ASN A 157 -20.45 13.43 -14.93
C ASN A 157 -19.52 12.69 -15.91
N THR A 158 -18.22 12.97 -15.88
CA THR A 158 -17.20 12.26 -16.66
C THR A 158 -16.34 11.44 -15.69
N PRO A 159 -16.47 10.11 -15.67
CA PRO A 159 -15.63 9.26 -14.86
C PRO A 159 -14.24 9.15 -15.48
N ALA A 160 -13.21 9.29 -14.66
CA ALA A 160 -11.82 9.16 -15.10
C ALA A 160 -10.97 8.45 -14.05
N TYR A 161 -10.07 7.59 -14.51
CA TYR A 161 -9.04 7.02 -13.67
C TYR A 161 -7.92 8.04 -13.45
N GLU A 162 -7.56 8.26 -12.20
CA GLU A 162 -6.35 8.97 -11.79
C GLU A 162 -5.31 7.94 -11.37
N ILE A 163 -4.15 7.97 -12.01
CA ILE A 163 -3.09 6.98 -11.85
C ILE A 163 -1.79 7.71 -11.59
N GLU A 164 -1.20 7.46 -10.43
CA GLU A 164 0.10 8.01 -10.03
C GLU A 164 1.11 6.87 -9.85
N PHE A 165 2.28 6.99 -10.47
CA PHE A 165 3.36 6.02 -10.31
C PHE A 165 4.74 6.67 -10.38
N LYS A 166 5.71 5.99 -9.79
CA LYS A 166 7.11 6.45 -9.71
C LYS A 166 8.05 5.55 -10.48
N HIS A 167 9.00 6.19 -11.17
CA HIS A 167 10.11 5.53 -11.84
C HIS A 167 11.33 6.45 -11.90
N ASN A 168 12.50 5.96 -11.41
CA ASN A 168 13.79 6.68 -11.51
C ASN A 168 13.75 8.15 -11.06
N ASN A 169 13.30 8.44 -9.85
CA ASN A 169 13.17 9.79 -9.27
C ASN A 169 12.22 10.71 -10.07
N LYS A 170 11.27 10.14 -10.77
CA LYS A 170 10.20 10.86 -11.46
C LYS A 170 8.87 10.30 -11.02
N GLU A 171 7.92 11.20 -10.85
CA GLU A 171 6.52 10.93 -10.61
C GLU A 171 5.74 11.19 -11.90
N TYR A 172 4.82 10.32 -12.19
CA TYR A 172 3.97 10.34 -13.37
C TYR A 172 2.52 10.34 -12.93
N ASP A 173 1.77 11.35 -13.37
CA ASP A 173 0.34 11.48 -13.11
C ASP A 173 -0.42 11.36 -14.42
N TYR A 174 -1.44 10.53 -14.43
CA TYR A 174 -2.33 10.35 -15.56
C TYR A 174 -3.78 10.47 -15.13
N LYS A 175 -4.57 11.15 -15.98
CA LYS A 175 -6.02 11.12 -15.90
C LYS A 175 -6.57 10.56 -17.21
N ILE A 176 -7.31 9.45 -17.13
CA ILE A 176 -7.77 8.67 -18.29
C ILE A 176 -9.28 8.50 -18.22
N ASP A 177 -9.99 8.88 -19.28
CA ASP A 177 -11.45 8.75 -19.39
C ASP A 177 -11.85 7.27 -19.30
N ALA A 178 -12.69 6.94 -18.32
CA ALA A 178 -13.11 5.56 -18.05
C ALA A 178 -14.04 4.96 -19.11
N ASN A 179 -14.61 5.79 -20.00
CA ASN A 179 -15.48 5.33 -21.07
C ASN A 179 -14.76 5.22 -22.40
N THR A 180 -13.72 6.01 -22.65
CA THR A 180 -13.04 6.03 -23.95
C THR A 180 -11.63 5.51 -23.93
N GLY A 181 -10.96 5.56 -22.77
CA GLY A 181 -9.52 5.27 -22.64
C GLY A 181 -8.62 6.41 -23.12
N GLU A 182 -9.19 7.58 -23.42
CA GLU A 182 -8.40 8.75 -23.81
C GLU A 182 -7.66 9.35 -22.61
N ILE A 183 -6.40 9.72 -22.79
CA ILE A 183 -5.64 10.47 -21.81
C ILE A 183 -6.16 11.91 -21.78
N ILE A 184 -6.88 12.26 -20.70
CA ILE A 184 -7.41 13.62 -20.49
C ILE A 184 -6.29 14.58 -20.12
N SER A 185 -5.40 14.15 -19.23
CA SER A 185 -4.22 14.91 -18.80
C SER A 185 -3.11 13.99 -18.35
N LYS A 186 -1.88 14.50 -18.43
CA LYS A 186 -0.71 13.84 -17.87
C LYS A 186 0.32 14.87 -17.42
N SER A 187 1.07 14.55 -16.36
CA SER A 187 2.26 15.28 -15.92
C SER A 187 3.39 14.34 -15.60
N GLN A 188 4.61 14.89 -15.54
CA GLN A 188 5.80 14.19 -15.13
C GLN A 188 6.68 15.16 -14.36
N ASP A 189 6.89 14.91 -13.09
CA ASP A 189 7.68 15.74 -12.20
C ASP A 189 8.90 14.99 -11.65
N LYS A 190 9.88 15.74 -11.14
CA LYS A 190 11.00 15.17 -10.37
C LYS A 190 10.70 15.36 -8.89
N TYR A 191 10.89 14.35 -8.10
CA TYR A 191 10.81 14.40 -6.64
C TYR A 191 12.15 14.11 -5.98
#